data_fb934617c629e647bae690b086e655ef
#
_entry.id   fb934617c629e647bae690b086e655ef
#
_cell.length_a   1.000
_cell.length_b   1.000
_cell.length_c   1.000
_cell.angle_alpha   90.00
_cell.angle_beta   90.00
_cell.angle_gamma   90.00
#
_symmetry.space_group_name_H-M   'P 1'
#
loop_
_entity.id
_entity.type
_entity.pdbx_description
1 polymer ?
#
loop_
_entity_poly.entity_id
_entity_poly.type
_entity_poly.pdbx_seq_one_letter_code
_entity_poly.pdbx_strand_id
1 'polypeptide(L)'
;MDSTSLEPSLYTVKAVFILDNDGNRLLSKYYDPELYSSMKDQRNFEKNIFNKTHKADNEIAFVEGMTIVYKSSIDLFLYVVGSCQENELMLMSVLNCLFDCLSQILRKNVERRCFLENMEGAFLIVDEIIDGGVILESDAQLVLQKVNYRVLQSAKEQIKWSILK
;
A
#
# COMPACT_ATOMS: atom_id res chain seq x y z
N MET A 1 -2.22 10.26 34.67
CA MET A 1 -2.21 9.27 33.60
C MET A 1 -3.04 9.75 32.44
N ASP A 2 -2.49 9.67 31.29
CA ASP A 2 -3.14 10.20 30.11
C ASP A 2 -4.29 9.34 29.65
N SER A 3 -5.35 9.99 29.20
CA SER A 3 -6.48 9.30 28.58
C SER A 3 -6.05 8.52 27.34
N THR A 4 -4.98 8.94 26.69
CA THR A 4 -4.43 8.27 25.52
C THR A 4 -4.00 6.84 25.79
N SER A 5 -3.54 6.54 27.02
CA SER A 5 -3.15 5.18 27.39
C SER A 5 -4.32 4.24 27.52
N LEU A 6 -5.53 4.77 27.62
CA LEU A 6 -6.77 4.00 27.75
C LEU A 6 -7.49 3.83 26.42
N GLU A 7 -7.08 4.56 25.39
CA GLU A 7 -7.69 4.43 24.07
C GLU A 7 -7.21 3.17 23.39
N PRO A 8 -8.08 2.52 22.62
CA PRO A 8 -7.64 1.39 21.81
C PRO A 8 -6.52 1.83 20.88
N SER A 9 -5.47 1.03 20.86
CA SER A 9 -4.33 1.28 20.01
C SER A 9 -4.77 1.17 18.55
N LEU A 10 -4.85 2.29 17.86
CA LEU A 10 -5.10 2.32 16.43
C LEU A 10 -3.76 2.32 15.69
N TYR A 11 -3.50 1.27 14.97
CA TYR A 11 -2.30 1.19 14.13
C TYR A 11 -2.56 1.99 12.87
N THR A 12 -1.69 2.94 12.58
CA THR A 12 -1.86 3.87 11.49
C THR A 12 -0.70 3.82 10.51
N VAL A 13 -1.05 4.03 9.26
CA VAL A 13 -0.12 4.14 8.16
C VAL A 13 -0.19 5.58 7.64
N LYS A 14 0.95 6.19 7.40
CA LYS A 14 1.01 7.54 6.87
C LYS A 14 0.94 7.57 5.35
N ALA A 15 1.54 6.58 4.71
CA ALA A 15 1.54 6.49 3.26
C ALA A 15 1.86 5.07 2.80
N VAL A 16 1.37 4.74 1.60
CA VAL A 16 1.73 3.52 0.88
C VAL A 16 2.06 3.94 -0.55
N PHE A 17 3.16 3.45 -1.08
CA PHE A 17 3.44 3.70 -2.48
C PHE A 17 4.22 2.55 -3.12
N ILE A 18 4.05 2.43 -4.42
CA ILE A 18 4.71 1.42 -5.24
C ILE A 18 5.45 2.15 -6.36
N LEU A 19 6.73 1.87 -6.48
CA LEU A 19 7.61 2.46 -7.47
C LEU A 19 8.18 1.38 -8.38
N ASP A 20 8.57 1.77 -9.60
CA ASP A 20 9.33 0.87 -10.46
C ASP A 20 10.82 0.91 -10.11
N ASN A 21 11.64 0.18 -10.86
CA ASN A 21 13.07 0.09 -10.60
C ASN A 21 13.88 1.34 -11.00
N ASP A 22 13.21 2.34 -11.57
CA ASP A 22 13.79 3.66 -11.83
C ASP A 22 13.32 4.71 -10.81
N GLY A 23 12.48 4.29 -9.85
CA GLY A 23 11.94 5.18 -8.83
C GLY A 23 10.71 5.95 -9.29
N ASN A 24 10.09 5.57 -10.39
CA ASN A 24 8.88 6.20 -10.89
C ASN A 24 7.65 5.66 -10.18
N ARG A 25 6.74 6.58 -9.85
CA ARG A 25 5.51 6.25 -9.13
C ARG A 25 4.56 5.43 -10.03
N LEU A 26 4.07 4.33 -9.49
CA LEU A 26 2.98 3.55 -10.09
C LEU A 26 1.69 3.70 -9.31
N LEU A 27 1.78 3.69 -7.98
CA LEU A 27 0.65 3.89 -7.08
C LEU A 27 1.15 4.64 -5.86
N SER A 28 0.36 5.59 -5.36
CA SER A 28 0.67 6.30 -4.12
C SER A 28 -0.61 6.68 -3.41
N LYS A 29 -0.63 6.46 -2.10
CA LYS A 29 -1.68 6.94 -1.22
C LYS A 29 -1.07 7.55 0.02
N TYR A 30 -1.40 8.80 0.28
CA TYR A 30 -0.96 9.54 1.46
C TYR A 30 -2.19 9.78 2.33
N TYR A 31 -2.13 9.25 3.55
CA TYR A 31 -3.26 9.31 4.48
C TYR A 31 -3.17 10.49 5.44
N ASP A 32 -1.96 10.97 5.69
CA ASP A 32 -1.74 12.12 6.55
C ASP A 32 -1.77 13.39 5.68
N PRO A 33 -2.81 14.24 5.81
CA PRO A 33 -2.93 15.41 4.94
C PRO A 33 -1.87 16.48 5.21
N GLU A 34 -1.22 16.43 6.36
CA GLU A 34 -0.15 17.37 6.70
C GLU A 34 1.21 16.91 6.19
N LEU A 35 1.32 15.65 5.78
CA LEU A 35 2.55 15.08 5.26
C LEU A 35 2.60 15.27 3.76
N TYR A 36 3.36 16.23 3.27
CA TYR A 36 3.53 16.47 1.83
C TYR A 36 2.21 16.75 1.11
N SER A 37 1.71 17.96 1.29
CA SER A 37 0.44 18.38 0.72
C SER A 37 0.47 18.53 -0.80
N SER A 38 1.65 18.72 -1.41
CA SER A 38 1.76 18.85 -2.87
C SER A 38 2.28 17.56 -3.51
N MET A 39 1.87 17.35 -4.77
CA MET A 39 2.36 16.22 -5.57
C MET A 39 3.87 16.25 -5.74
N LYS A 40 4.43 17.44 -5.90
CA LYS A 40 5.87 17.62 -6.04
C LYS A 40 6.62 17.17 -4.79
N ASP A 41 6.14 17.54 -3.62
CA ASP A 41 6.76 17.16 -2.35
C ASP A 41 6.66 15.66 -2.12
N GLN A 42 5.53 15.05 -2.47
CA GLN A 42 5.35 13.61 -2.40
C GLN A 42 6.35 12.88 -3.29
N ARG A 43 6.51 13.33 -4.52
CA ARG A 43 7.47 12.70 -5.45
C ARG A 43 8.91 12.86 -4.99
N ASN A 44 9.26 14.01 -4.42
CA ASN A 44 10.58 14.24 -3.88
C ASN A 44 10.86 13.31 -2.71
N PHE A 45 9.89 13.12 -1.84
CA PHE A 45 9.98 12.18 -0.73
C PHE A 45 10.18 10.73 -1.23
N GLU A 46 9.38 10.32 -2.20
CA GLU A 46 9.47 8.97 -2.79
C GLU A 46 10.83 8.73 -3.43
N LYS A 47 11.36 9.71 -4.17
CA LYS A 47 12.69 9.60 -4.78
C LYS A 47 13.79 9.52 -3.74
N ASN A 48 13.68 10.29 -2.66
CA ASN A 48 14.64 10.26 -1.58
C ASN A 48 14.68 8.87 -0.93
N ILE A 49 13.51 8.30 -0.66
CA ILE A 49 13.40 6.96 -0.10
C ILE A 49 13.94 5.92 -1.07
N PHE A 50 13.58 6.01 -2.34
CA PHE A 50 14.07 5.10 -3.37
C PHE A 50 15.60 5.11 -3.44
N ASN A 51 16.20 6.30 -3.46
CA ASN A 51 17.66 6.43 -3.52
C ASN A 51 18.35 5.80 -2.32
N LYS A 52 17.71 5.82 -1.15
CA LYS A 52 18.27 5.24 0.07
C LYS A 52 18.04 3.74 0.20
N THR A 53 17.09 3.18 -0.51
CA THR A 53 16.63 1.80 -0.29
C THR A 53 16.85 0.85 -1.46
N HIS A 54 16.89 1.34 -2.69
CA HIS A 54 16.87 0.45 -3.87
C HIS A 54 18.09 -0.47 -4.00
N LYS A 55 19.20 -0.12 -3.37
CA LYS A 55 20.43 -0.94 -3.36
C LYS A 55 20.72 -1.56 -1.99
N ALA A 56 19.84 -1.31 -1.01
CA ALA A 56 20.03 -1.81 0.34
C ALA A 56 19.39 -3.18 0.51
N ASP A 57 20.02 -4.03 1.30
CA ASP A 57 19.49 -5.36 1.62
C ASP A 57 18.58 -5.32 2.86
N ASN A 58 18.33 -4.15 3.40
CA ASN A 58 17.48 -3.99 4.58
C ASN A 58 16.01 -3.94 4.18
N GLU A 59 15.14 -4.32 5.10
CA GLU A 59 13.69 -4.26 4.92
C GLU A 59 13.07 -3.06 5.62
N ILE A 60 13.85 -2.32 6.41
CA ILE A 60 13.39 -1.19 7.19
C ILE A 60 14.37 -0.03 7.02
N ALA A 61 13.84 1.16 6.83
CA ALA A 61 14.62 2.39 6.78
C ALA A 61 13.95 3.44 7.66
N PHE A 62 14.76 4.38 8.17
CA PHE A 62 14.28 5.51 8.94
C PHE A 62 14.65 6.78 8.19
N VAL A 63 13.66 7.50 7.71
CA VAL A 63 13.84 8.68 6.88
C VAL A 63 12.90 9.78 7.34
N GLU A 64 13.46 10.97 7.60
CA GLU A 64 12.70 12.17 7.98
C GLU A 64 11.77 11.94 9.19
N GLY A 65 12.26 11.17 10.17
CA GLY A 65 11.49 10.89 11.39
C GLY A 65 10.38 9.87 11.22
N MET A 66 10.41 9.11 10.12
CA MET A 66 9.42 8.09 9.86
C MET A 66 10.07 6.73 9.70
N THR A 67 9.31 5.69 10.02
CA THR A 67 9.68 4.30 9.79
C THR A 67 9.10 3.85 8.46
N ILE A 68 9.94 3.31 7.61
CA ILE A 68 9.55 2.85 6.28
C ILE A 68 9.93 1.38 6.16
N VAL A 69 8.93 0.54 5.94
CA VAL A 69 9.17 -0.87 5.62
C VAL A 69 8.99 -1.06 4.12
N TYR A 70 9.81 -1.91 3.52
CA TYR A 70 9.79 -2.06 2.08
C TYR A 70 10.19 -3.44 1.62
N LYS A 71 9.75 -3.78 0.41
CA LYS A 71 10.03 -5.06 -0.20
C LYS A 71 10.15 -4.84 -1.71
N SER A 72 11.12 -5.50 -2.33
CA SER A 72 11.30 -5.45 -3.77
C SER A 72 10.95 -6.79 -4.41
N SER A 73 10.51 -6.75 -5.64
CA SER A 73 10.25 -7.93 -6.45
C SER A 73 10.46 -7.57 -7.91
N ILE A 74 11.39 -8.24 -8.55
CA ILE A 74 11.76 -8.05 -9.97
C ILE A 74 12.08 -6.57 -10.24
N ASP A 75 11.09 -5.78 -10.71
CA ASP A 75 11.25 -4.36 -11.04
C ASP A 75 10.26 -3.48 -10.28
N LEU A 76 9.73 -3.96 -9.14
CA LEU A 76 8.83 -3.21 -8.28
C LEU A 76 9.40 -3.06 -6.88
N PHE A 77 9.12 -1.90 -6.28
CA PHE A 77 9.42 -1.63 -4.88
C PHE A 77 8.14 -1.19 -4.18
N LEU A 78 7.77 -1.90 -3.11
CA LEU A 78 6.59 -1.63 -2.30
C LEU A 78 7.03 -1.01 -0.99
N TYR A 79 6.39 0.09 -0.59
CA TYR A 79 6.74 0.84 0.61
C TYR A 79 5.50 1.10 1.46
N VAL A 80 5.64 0.89 2.77
CA VAL A 80 4.65 1.28 3.76
C VAL A 80 5.33 2.20 4.77
N VAL A 81 4.75 3.38 4.98
CA VAL A 81 5.33 4.42 5.82
C VAL A 81 4.48 4.61 7.07
N GLY A 82 5.11 4.60 8.23
CA GLY A 82 4.48 4.92 9.51
C GLY A 82 5.32 5.92 10.29
N SER A 83 4.81 6.39 11.42
CA SER A 83 5.60 7.26 12.30
C SER A 83 6.74 6.45 12.94
N CYS A 84 7.74 7.16 13.47
CA CYS A 84 8.85 6.49 14.16
C CYS A 84 8.40 5.79 15.44
N GLN A 85 7.21 6.10 15.94
CA GLN A 85 6.65 5.48 17.14
C GLN A 85 5.73 4.30 16.81
N GLU A 86 5.46 4.06 15.53
CA GLU A 86 4.58 2.98 15.12
C GLU A 86 5.29 1.62 15.25
N ASN A 87 4.52 0.58 15.52
CA ASN A 87 5.04 -0.77 15.65
C ASN A 87 5.51 -1.29 14.28
N GLU A 88 6.81 -1.55 14.15
CA GLU A 88 7.41 -2.04 12.91
C GLU A 88 6.79 -3.36 12.46
N LEU A 89 6.44 -4.24 13.39
CA LEU A 89 5.82 -5.53 13.05
C LEU A 89 4.45 -5.34 12.42
N MET A 90 3.70 -4.32 12.84
CA MET A 90 2.41 -4.01 12.22
C MET A 90 2.59 -3.46 10.82
N LEU A 91 3.57 -2.59 10.61
CA LEU A 91 3.88 -2.08 9.28
C LEU A 91 4.33 -3.21 8.35
N MET A 92 5.16 -4.13 8.86
CA MET A 92 5.59 -5.30 8.09
C MET A 92 4.42 -6.21 7.74
N SER A 93 3.47 -6.41 8.65
CA SER A 93 2.32 -7.26 8.36
C SER A 93 1.43 -6.63 7.27
N VAL A 94 1.30 -5.30 7.24
CA VAL A 94 0.61 -4.59 6.16
C VAL A 94 1.34 -4.81 4.83
N LEU A 95 2.65 -4.63 4.83
CA LEU A 95 3.48 -4.83 3.63
C LEU A 95 3.37 -6.26 3.10
N ASN A 96 3.47 -7.24 3.98
CA ASN A 96 3.38 -8.65 3.60
C ASN A 96 1.98 -8.99 3.07
N CYS A 97 0.93 -8.45 3.69
CA CYS A 97 -0.44 -8.62 3.22
C CYS A 97 -0.60 -8.04 1.81
N LEU A 98 -0.12 -6.84 1.59
CA LEU A 98 -0.14 -6.20 0.28
C LEU A 98 0.59 -7.03 -0.76
N PHE A 99 1.80 -7.49 -0.44
CA PHE A 99 2.61 -8.30 -1.34
C PHE A 99 1.93 -9.62 -1.67
N ASP A 100 1.41 -10.32 -0.67
CA ASP A 100 0.73 -11.60 -0.86
C ASP A 100 -0.52 -11.45 -1.72
N CYS A 101 -1.30 -10.40 -1.48
CA CYS A 101 -2.49 -10.11 -2.28
C CYS A 101 -2.12 -9.82 -3.74
N LEU A 102 -1.09 -9.00 -3.96
CA LEU A 102 -0.61 -8.70 -5.31
C LEU A 102 -0.12 -9.96 -6.01
N SER A 103 0.64 -10.81 -5.30
CA SER A 103 1.12 -12.07 -5.86
C SER A 103 -0.01 -12.95 -6.38
N GLN A 104 -1.14 -12.95 -5.67
CA GLN A 104 -2.28 -13.77 -6.06
C GLN A 104 -3.07 -13.20 -7.23
N ILE A 105 -3.30 -11.87 -7.24
CA ILE A 105 -4.07 -11.27 -8.34
C ILE A 105 -3.26 -11.17 -9.63
N LEU A 106 -1.96 -11.03 -9.54
CA LEU A 106 -1.10 -10.94 -10.72
C LEU A 106 -0.82 -12.31 -11.35
N ARG A 107 -1.01 -13.38 -10.59
CA ARG A 107 -0.94 -14.79 -11.01
C ARG A 107 0.39 -15.27 -11.59
N LYS A 108 1.23 -14.37 -12.07
CA LYS A 108 2.55 -14.68 -12.62
C LYS A 108 3.62 -14.18 -11.67
N ASN A 109 4.11 -12.98 -11.91
CA ASN A 109 5.16 -12.36 -11.12
C ASN A 109 4.71 -10.99 -10.62
N VAL A 110 5.18 -10.61 -9.44
CA VAL A 110 4.98 -9.24 -8.94
C VAL A 110 5.98 -8.37 -9.66
N GLU A 111 5.61 -7.90 -10.82
CA GLU A 111 6.43 -7.07 -11.68
C GLU A 111 5.60 -5.95 -12.33
N ARG A 112 6.29 -4.94 -12.83
CA ARG A 112 5.66 -3.73 -13.36
C ARG A 112 4.61 -4.00 -14.42
N ARG A 113 4.93 -4.85 -15.39
CA ARG A 113 4.02 -5.15 -16.50
C ARG A 113 2.71 -5.74 -16.00
N CYS A 114 2.80 -6.76 -15.14
CA CYS A 114 1.62 -7.40 -14.57
C CYS A 114 0.83 -6.44 -13.68
N PHE A 115 1.54 -5.60 -12.93
CA PHE A 115 0.91 -4.58 -12.09
C PHE A 115 0.10 -3.59 -12.91
N LEU A 116 0.66 -3.07 -14.02
CA LEU A 116 -0.03 -2.11 -14.88
C LEU A 116 -1.29 -2.69 -15.50
N GLU A 117 -1.29 -3.97 -15.80
CA GLU A 117 -2.47 -4.68 -16.34
C GLU A 117 -3.56 -4.90 -15.27
N ASN A 118 -3.22 -4.77 -13.98
CA ASN A 118 -4.12 -5.06 -12.87
C ASN A 118 -4.19 -3.91 -11.85
N MET A 119 -3.98 -2.67 -12.27
CA MET A 119 -3.93 -1.51 -11.36
C MET A 119 -5.21 -1.34 -10.55
N GLU A 120 -6.37 -1.56 -11.17
CA GLU A 120 -7.64 -1.43 -10.48
C GLU A 120 -7.74 -2.40 -9.30
N GLY A 121 -7.32 -3.65 -9.51
CA GLY A 121 -7.26 -4.63 -8.43
C GLY A 121 -6.29 -4.23 -7.34
N ALA A 122 -5.14 -3.66 -7.70
CA ALA A 122 -4.16 -3.19 -6.74
C ALA A 122 -4.71 -2.07 -5.86
N PHE A 123 -5.41 -1.10 -6.44
CA PHE A 123 -6.07 -0.03 -5.67
C PHE A 123 -7.12 -0.59 -4.71
N LEU A 124 -7.92 -1.54 -5.15
CA LEU A 124 -8.93 -2.18 -4.30
C LEU A 124 -8.28 -2.91 -3.12
N ILE A 125 -7.16 -3.58 -3.36
CA ILE A 125 -6.42 -4.26 -2.29
C ILE A 125 -5.96 -3.27 -1.23
N VAL A 126 -5.35 -2.17 -1.65
CA VAL A 126 -4.87 -1.15 -0.70
C VAL A 126 -6.04 -0.59 0.10
N ASP A 127 -7.17 -0.30 -0.53
CA ASP A 127 -8.34 0.25 0.13
C ASP A 127 -8.96 -0.74 1.13
N GLU A 128 -8.86 -2.04 0.90
CA GLU A 128 -9.35 -3.04 1.85
C GLU A 128 -8.42 -3.20 3.05
N ILE A 129 -7.13 -2.99 2.86
CA ILE A 129 -6.16 -3.10 3.96
C ILE A 129 -6.20 -1.86 4.84
N ILE A 130 -6.31 -0.67 4.23
CA ILE A 130 -6.14 0.61 4.92
C ILE A 130 -7.27 1.56 4.57
N ASP A 131 -7.91 2.15 5.60
CA ASP A 131 -8.91 3.20 5.42
C ASP A 131 -8.48 4.43 6.19
N GLY A 132 -8.24 5.53 5.48
CA GLY A 132 -7.83 6.79 6.11
C GLY A 132 -6.57 6.68 6.95
N GLY A 133 -5.70 5.72 6.66
CA GLY A 133 -4.50 5.44 7.42
C GLY A 133 -4.67 4.39 8.50
N VAL A 134 -5.89 4.01 8.83
CA VAL A 134 -6.16 2.97 9.83
C VAL A 134 -6.10 1.59 9.18
N ILE A 135 -5.35 0.69 9.79
CA ILE A 135 -5.24 -0.69 9.30
C ILE A 135 -6.53 -1.44 9.63
N LEU A 136 -7.27 -1.85 8.60
CA LEU A 136 -8.52 -2.57 8.75
C LEU A 136 -8.32 -4.07 8.80
N GLU A 137 -7.45 -4.57 7.94
CA GLU A 137 -7.23 -6.00 7.78
C GLU A 137 -5.79 -6.25 7.33
N SER A 138 -5.17 -7.28 7.87
CA SER A 138 -3.84 -7.69 7.47
C SER A 138 -3.76 -9.18 7.09
N ASP A 139 -4.92 -9.85 7.00
CA ASP A 139 -5.01 -11.22 6.51
C ASP A 139 -5.30 -11.21 5.01
N ALA A 140 -4.36 -11.68 4.21
CA ALA A 140 -4.45 -11.63 2.75
C ALA A 140 -5.67 -12.37 2.21
N GLN A 141 -6.04 -13.49 2.82
CA GLN A 141 -7.20 -14.26 2.34
C GLN A 141 -8.51 -13.49 2.53
N LEU A 142 -8.65 -12.82 3.68
CA LEU A 142 -9.84 -12.01 3.95
C LEU A 142 -9.90 -10.79 3.04
N VAL A 143 -8.77 -10.14 2.80
CA VAL A 143 -8.68 -9.00 1.88
C VAL A 143 -9.09 -9.43 0.47
N LEU A 144 -8.55 -10.53 -0.01
CA LEU A 144 -8.85 -11.03 -1.35
C LEU A 144 -10.31 -11.43 -1.53
N GLN A 145 -10.93 -12.01 -0.50
CA GLN A 145 -12.36 -12.33 -0.54
C GLN A 145 -13.21 -11.08 -0.74
N LYS A 146 -12.87 -10.01 -0.03
CA LYS A 146 -13.60 -8.74 -0.15
C LYS A 146 -13.36 -8.06 -1.49
N VAL A 147 -12.14 -8.09 -1.99
CA VAL A 147 -11.79 -7.52 -3.30
C VAL A 147 -12.50 -8.28 -4.42
N ASN A 148 -12.50 -9.61 -4.37
CA ASN A 148 -13.19 -10.43 -5.36
C ASN A 148 -14.69 -10.16 -5.36
N TYR A 149 -15.29 -9.98 -4.19
CA TYR A 149 -16.69 -9.62 -4.08
C TYR A 149 -17.00 -8.30 -4.77
N ARG A 150 -16.16 -7.27 -4.54
CA ARG A 150 -16.33 -5.95 -5.18
C ARG A 150 -16.21 -6.03 -6.69
N VAL A 151 -15.26 -6.80 -7.19
CA VAL A 151 -15.08 -6.99 -8.64
C VAL A 151 -16.32 -7.66 -9.24
N LEU A 152 -16.86 -8.68 -8.58
CA LEU A 152 -18.07 -9.37 -9.05
C LEU A 152 -19.28 -8.44 -9.05
N GLN A 153 -19.44 -7.60 -8.04
CA GLN A 153 -20.52 -6.63 -7.98
C GLN A 153 -20.43 -5.62 -9.12
N SER A 154 -19.24 -5.09 -9.36
CA SER A 154 -19.00 -4.14 -10.44
C SER A 154 -19.34 -4.77 -11.81
N ALA A 155 -18.93 -6.01 -12.04
CA ALA A 155 -19.23 -6.72 -13.28
C ALA A 155 -20.74 -6.94 -13.46
N LYS A 156 -21.43 -7.31 -12.40
CA LYS A 156 -22.90 -7.49 -12.41
C LYS A 156 -23.62 -6.19 -12.74
N GLU A 157 -23.16 -5.09 -12.18
CA GLU A 157 -23.74 -3.78 -12.47
C GLU A 157 -23.54 -3.38 -13.93
N GLN A 158 -22.35 -3.61 -14.47
CA GLN A 158 -22.08 -3.34 -15.88
C GLN A 158 -22.96 -4.17 -16.82
N ILE A 159 -23.14 -5.45 -16.52
CA ILE A 159 -24.04 -6.31 -17.30
C ILE A 159 -25.46 -5.79 -17.23
N LYS A 160 -25.94 -5.43 -16.06
CA LYS A 160 -27.29 -4.88 -15.87
C LYS A 160 -27.49 -3.62 -16.72
N TRP A 161 -26.53 -2.70 -16.70
CA TRP A 161 -26.60 -1.48 -17.53
C TRP A 161 -26.60 -1.79 -19.01
N SER A 162 -25.81 -2.76 -19.46
CA SER A 162 -25.77 -3.16 -20.86
C SER A 162 -27.11 -3.75 -21.33
N ILE A 163 -27.81 -4.48 -20.47
CA ILE A 163 -29.12 -5.07 -20.79
C ILE A 163 -30.19 -3.97 -20.87
N LEU A 164 -30.08 -2.93 -20.02
CA LEU A 164 -31.06 -1.86 -19.98
C LEU A 164 -30.91 -0.85 -21.12
N LYS A 165 -29.82 -0.89 -21.86
CA LYS A 165 -29.65 -0.10 -23.08
C LYS A 165 -30.33 -0.80 -24.24
#